data_2c174f86fc5bad0719b48d9f4959660e
#
_entry.id   2c174f86fc5bad0719b48d9f4959660e
#
_cell.length_a   1.000
_cell.length_b   1.000
_cell.length_c   1.000
_cell.angle_alpha   90.00
_cell.angle_beta   90.00
_cell.angle_gamma   90.00
#
_symmetry.space_group_name_H-M   'P 1'
#
loop_
_entity.id
_entity.type
_entity.pdbx_description
1 polymer ?
#
loop_
_entity_poly.entity_id
_entity_poly.type
_entity_poly.pdbx_seq_one_letter_code
_entity_poly.pdbx_strand_id
1 'polypeptide(L)'
;MSCKFELEHIGINQANAEEAAKLADLLSAMFNLTPKHGNKSEFAGPYFECMKTPFLGTNGHIAMRTPDLTAAVEELKGKGYTFNMDTAAYNEDG
;
A
#
# COMPACT_ATOMS: atom_id res chain seq x y z
N MET A 1 9.37 6.73 23.56
CA MET A 1 8.71 7.67 22.63
C MET A 1 8.09 6.90 21.49
N SER A 2 6.83 7.17 21.20
CA SER A 2 6.14 6.45 20.14
C SER A 2 6.34 7.11 18.78
N CYS A 3 6.59 6.31 17.76
CA CYS A 3 6.66 6.80 16.38
C CYS A 3 5.26 7.14 15.88
N LYS A 4 5.19 8.07 14.93
CA LYS A 4 3.93 8.44 14.29
C LYS A 4 3.77 7.66 13.01
N PHE A 5 2.57 7.16 12.77
CA PHE A 5 2.23 6.42 11.58
C PHE A 5 1.02 7.05 10.89
N GLU A 6 1.06 7.07 9.57
CA GLU A 6 -0.05 7.52 8.74
C GLU A 6 -0.33 6.47 7.70
N LEU A 7 -1.58 6.37 7.28
CA LEU A 7 -1.93 5.48 6.18
C LEU A 7 -1.34 6.02 4.88
N GLU A 8 -0.55 5.19 4.19
CA GLU A 8 -0.03 5.53 2.86
C GLU A 8 -1.01 5.04 1.80
N HIS A 9 -1.31 3.75 1.79
CA HIS A 9 -2.30 3.21 0.88
C HIS A 9 -2.74 1.82 1.32
N ILE A 10 -3.84 1.36 0.70
CA ILE A 10 -4.33 0.00 0.86
C ILE A 10 -4.28 -0.64 -0.52
N GLY A 11 -3.47 -1.69 -0.65
CA GLY A 11 -3.36 -2.45 -1.89
C GLY A 11 -4.34 -3.60 -1.87
N ILE A 12 -5.16 -3.71 -2.93
CA ILE A 12 -6.18 -4.75 -3.06
C ILE A 12 -5.84 -5.59 -4.28
N ASN A 13 -5.51 -6.85 -4.08
CA ASN A 13 -5.13 -7.74 -5.18
C ASN A 13 -6.36 -8.09 -6.01
N GLN A 14 -6.22 -7.93 -7.33
CA GLN A 14 -7.24 -8.34 -8.29
C GLN A 14 -6.64 -9.37 -9.23
N ALA A 15 -7.48 -10.07 -9.96
CA ALA A 15 -7.05 -11.16 -10.83
C ALA A 15 -6.34 -10.66 -12.08
N ASN A 16 -6.73 -9.50 -12.59
CA ASN A 16 -6.18 -8.96 -13.83
C ASN A 16 -6.44 -7.46 -13.93
N ALA A 17 -5.94 -6.85 -14.99
CA ALA A 17 -6.05 -5.40 -15.20
C ALA A 17 -7.50 -4.94 -15.32
N GLU A 18 -8.36 -5.74 -15.96
CA GLU A 18 -9.77 -5.40 -16.13
C GLU A 18 -10.49 -5.33 -14.80
N GLU A 19 -10.27 -6.30 -13.93
CA GLU A 19 -10.89 -6.32 -12.61
C GLU A 19 -10.36 -5.18 -11.73
N ALA A 20 -9.07 -4.86 -11.84
CA ALA A 20 -8.49 -3.75 -11.10
C ALA A 20 -9.13 -2.42 -11.52
N ALA A 21 -9.32 -2.22 -12.83
CA ALA A 21 -9.96 -1.01 -13.34
C ALA A 21 -11.42 -0.92 -12.88
N LYS A 22 -12.14 -2.02 -12.91
CA LYS A 22 -13.54 -2.06 -12.43
C LYS A 22 -13.66 -1.66 -10.98
N LEU A 23 -12.78 -2.19 -10.13
CA LEU A 23 -12.81 -1.88 -8.70
C LEU A 23 -12.44 -0.42 -8.46
N ALA A 24 -11.41 0.09 -9.13
CA ALA A 24 -11.02 1.48 -8.98
C ALA A 24 -12.14 2.44 -9.43
N ASP A 25 -12.79 2.12 -10.55
CA ASP A 25 -13.91 2.93 -11.04
C ASP A 25 -15.10 2.89 -10.09
N LEU A 26 -15.39 1.72 -9.52
CA LEU A 26 -16.47 1.57 -8.56
C LEU A 26 -16.23 2.40 -7.30
N LEU A 27 -15.03 2.28 -6.71
CA LEU A 27 -14.67 3.04 -5.52
C LEU A 27 -14.67 4.54 -5.80
N SER A 28 -14.18 4.95 -6.96
CA SER A 28 -14.16 6.35 -7.34
C SER A 28 -15.56 6.91 -7.49
N ALA A 29 -16.46 6.15 -8.12
CA ALA A 29 -17.84 6.58 -8.31
C ALA A 29 -18.62 6.64 -7.01
N MET A 30 -18.44 5.62 -6.15
CA MET A 30 -19.17 5.56 -4.89
C MET A 30 -18.75 6.64 -3.89
N PHE A 31 -17.46 6.93 -3.83
CA PHE A 31 -16.91 7.78 -2.78
C PHE A 31 -16.35 9.11 -3.30
N ASN A 32 -16.66 9.47 -4.53
CA ASN A 32 -16.22 10.73 -5.14
C ASN A 32 -14.71 10.87 -5.15
N LEU A 33 -14.01 9.79 -5.50
CA LEU A 33 -12.57 9.77 -5.59
C LEU A 33 -12.14 10.00 -7.04
N THR A 34 -10.89 10.42 -7.21
CA THR A 34 -10.32 10.63 -8.55
C THR A 34 -9.58 9.36 -8.98
N PRO A 35 -10.00 8.72 -10.07
CA PRO A 35 -9.29 7.54 -10.56
C PRO A 35 -8.00 7.94 -11.26
N LYS A 36 -6.99 7.07 -11.17
CA LYS A 36 -5.72 7.26 -11.84
C LYS A 36 -5.22 5.91 -12.36
N HIS A 37 -4.83 5.88 -13.61
CA HIS A 37 -4.29 4.66 -14.23
C HIS A 37 -2.79 4.58 -14.00
N GLY A 38 -2.33 3.44 -13.52
CA GLY A 38 -0.92 3.17 -13.34
C GLY A 38 -0.46 1.97 -14.16
N ASN A 39 0.82 1.69 -14.12
CA ASN A 39 1.40 0.57 -14.86
C ASN A 39 1.03 -0.78 -14.23
N LYS A 40 1.20 -0.91 -12.92
CA LYS A 40 0.97 -2.16 -12.20
C LYS A 40 -0.35 -2.18 -11.44
N SER A 41 -1.02 -1.05 -11.35
CA SER A 41 -2.23 -0.92 -10.56
C SER A 41 -3.09 0.22 -11.06
N GLU A 42 -4.35 0.20 -10.65
CA GLU A 42 -5.31 1.28 -10.87
C GLU A 42 -5.62 1.91 -9.52
N PHE A 43 -5.67 3.23 -9.48
CA PHE A 43 -5.85 3.96 -8.22
C PHE A 43 -7.22 4.58 -8.13
N ALA A 44 -7.81 4.55 -6.94
CA ALA A 44 -9.02 5.30 -6.61
C ALA A 44 -8.66 6.23 -5.45
N GLY A 45 -8.54 7.52 -5.76
CA GLY A 45 -8.10 8.51 -4.78
C GLY A 45 -6.68 8.26 -4.30
N PRO A 46 -6.29 8.85 -3.17
CA PRO A 46 -4.91 8.74 -2.69
C PRO A 46 -4.61 7.46 -1.92
N TYR A 47 -5.63 6.67 -1.53
CA TYR A 47 -5.42 5.55 -0.63
C TYR A 47 -5.62 4.16 -1.23
N PHE A 48 -6.46 4.01 -2.26
CA PHE A 48 -6.78 2.69 -2.79
C PHE A 48 -5.98 2.38 -4.03
N GLU A 49 -5.18 1.31 -3.95
CA GLU A 49 -4.39 0.82 -5.07
C GLU A 49 -4.90 -0.57 -5.44
N CYS A 50 -5.59 -0.66 -6.58
CA CYS A 50 -6.13 -1.92 -7.07
C CYS A 50 -5.08 -2.58 -7.95
N MET A 51 -4.46 -3.64 -7.45
CA MET A 51 -3.36 -4.32 -8.15
C MET A 51 -3.88 -5.10 -9.35
N LYS A 52 -3.22 -4.97 -10.48
CA LYS A 52 -3.60 -5.68 -11.72
C LYS A 52 -3.29 -7.16 -11.65
N THR A 53 -2.38 -7.55 -10.76
CA THR A 53 -2.07 -8.95 -10.47
C THR A 53 -1.82 -9.07 -8.97
N PRO A 54 -1.98 -10.27 -8.39
CA PRO A 54 -1.67 -10.45 -6.98
C PRO A 54 -0.23 -10.03 -6.67
N PHE A 55 -0.08 -9.30 -5.58
CA PHE A 55 1.23 -8.80 -5.15
C PHE A 55 1.47 -9.20 -3.70
N LEU A 56 1.80 -8.26 -2.82
CA LEU A 56 2.07 -8.60 -1.42
C LEU A 56 0.78 -9.03 -0.70
N GLY A 57 0.90 -10.08 0.12
CA GLY A 57 -0.22 -10.61 0.89
C GLY A 57 -1.17 -11.45 0.04
N THR A 58 -2.06 -12.17 0.71
CA THR A 58 -3.06 -13.02 0.03
C THR A 58 -4.11 -12.19 -0.69
N ASN A 59 -4.67 -11.21 0.00
CA ASN A 59 -5.73 -10.35 -0.53
C ASN A 59 -5.24 -8.96 -0.86
N GLY A 60 -4.03 -8.61 -0.43
CA GLY A 60 -3.47 -7.30 -0.59
C GLY A 60 -2.63 -6.92 0.61
N HIS A 61 -2.45 -5.63 0.80
CA HIS A 61 -1.59 -5.12 1.86
C HIS A 61 -2.03 -3.73 2.31
N ILE A 62 -1.62 -3.38 3.51
CA ILE A 62 -1.80 -2.03 4.04
C ILE A 62 -0.43 -1.42 4.19
N ALA A 63 -0.21 -0.27 3.55
CA ALA A 63 1.06 0.45 3.64
C ALA A 63 0.92 1.64 4.57
N MET A 64 1.80 1.71 5.54
CA MET A 64 1.87 2.84 6.48
C MET A 64 3.15 3.61 6.21
N ARG A 65 3.12 4.91 6.44
CA ARG A 65 4.31 5.73 6.33
C ARG A 65 4.64 6.35 7.69
N THR A 66 5.92 6.67 7.85
CA THR A 66 6.42 7.26 9.08
C THR A 66 7.61 8.16 8.73
N PRO A 67 7.84 9.25 9.50
CA PRO A 67 8.98 10.14 9.24
C PRO A 67 10.35 9.48 9.44
N ASP A 68 10.44 8.46 10.30
CA ASP A 68 11.70 7.78 10.58
C ASP A 68 11.48 6.27 10.56
N LEU A 69 11.72 5.67 9.40
CA LEU A 69 11.48 4.25 9.20
C LEU A 69 12.36 3.38 10.10
N THR A 70 13.62 3.75 10.28
CA THR A 70 14.53 2.98 11.12
C THR A 70 14.04 2.93 12.57
N ALA A 71 13.62 4.07 13.11
CA ALA A 71 13.08 4.12 14.46
C ALA A 71 11.76 3.34 14.57
N ALA A 72 10.92 3.42 13.55
CA ALA A 72 9.64 2.71 13.54
C ALA A 72 9.86 1.19 13.53
N VAL A 73 10.80 0.70 12.73
CA VAL A 73 11.13 -0.73 12.68
C VAL A 73 11.62 -1.20 14.05
N GLU A 74 12.50 -0.43 14.70
CA GLU A 74 13.00 -0.78 16.02
C GLU A 74 11.87 -0.80 17.07
N GLU A 75 10.96 0.18 17.02
CA GLU A 75 9.82 0.21 17.93
C GLU A 75 8.93 -1.01 17.76
N LEU A 76 8.63 -1.39 16.51
CA LEU A 76 7.77 -2.53 16.24
C LEU A 76 8.45 -3.86 16.60
N LYS A 77 9.75 -3.97 16.38
CA LYS A 77 10.50 -5.15 16.83
C LYS A 77 10.46 -5.29 18.35
N GLY A 78 10.55 -4.17 19.05
CA GLY A 78 10.43 -4.14 20.51
C GLY A 78 9.07 -4.60 21.01
N LYS A 79 8.03 -4.48 20.16
CA LYS A 79 6.68 -4.96 20.48
C LYS A 79 6.47 -6.42 20.08
N GLY A 80 7.46 -7.08 19.51
CA GLY A 80 7.40 -8.48 19.16
C GLY A 80 7.07 -8.79 17.70
N TYR A 81 7.05 -7.77 16.85
CA TYR A 81 6.77 -7.97 15.42
C TYR A 81 8.05 -8.25 14.64
N THR A 82 7.92 -9.00 13.54
CA THR A 82 9.04 -9.35 12.68
C THR A 82 8.87 -8.73 11.30
N PHE A 83 9.97 -8.60 10.58
CA PHE A 83 9.98 -7.98 9.26
C PHE A 83 10.63 -8.91 8.24
N ASN A 84 10.07 -8.93 7.03
CA ASN A 84 10.71 -9.61 5.91
C ASN A 84 11.64 -8.60 5.22
N MET A 85 12.90 -8.63 5.59
CA MET A 85 13.89 -7.70 5.04
C MET A 85 14.24 -8.01 3.59
N ASP A 86 13.86 -9.17 3.07
CA ASP A 86 14.06 -9.52 1.67
C ASP A 86 13.24 -8.63 0.73
N THR A 87 12.16 -8.03 1.23
CA THR A 87 11.34 -7.11 0.44
C THR A 87 11.73 -5.64 0.65
N ALA A 88 12.76 -5.37 1.45
CA ALA A 88 13.18 -4.00 1.71
C ALA A 88 13.74 -3.36 0.43
N ALA A 89 13.33 -2.12 0.17
CA ALA A 89 13.81 -1.36 -0.96
C ALA A 89 14.23 0.02 -0.48
N TYR A 90 15.28 0.55 -1.09
CA TYR A 90 15.84 1.84 -0.71
C TYR A 90 15.90 2.77 -1.93
N ASN A 91 15.57 4.04 -1.71
CA ASN A 91 15.75 5.04 -2.76
C ASN A 91 17.18 5.60 -2.69
N GLU A 92 17.47 6.61 -3.52
CA GLU A 92 18.82 7.20 -3.57
C GLU A 92 19.25 7.80 -2.24
N ASP A 93 18.31 8.20 -1.42
CA ASP A 93 18.59 8.83 -0.13
C ASP A 93 18.70 7.82 1.03
N GLY A 94 18.53 6.56 0.74
CA GLY A 94 18.59 5.48 1.74
C GLY A 94 17.22 4.95 2.16
#